data_e46ae657099e371607c017953d19a73d
#
_entry.id   e46ae657099e371607c017953d19a73d
#
_cell.length_a   1.000
_cell.length_b   1.000
_cell.length_c   1.000
_cell.angle_alpha   90.00
_cell.angle_beta   90.00
_cell.angle_gamma   90.00
#
_symmetry.space_group_name_H-M   'P 1'
#
loop_
_entity.id
_entity.type
_entity.pdbx_description
1 polymer ?
#
loop_
_entity_poly.entity_id
_entity_poly.type
_entity_poly.pdbx_seq_one_letter_code
_entity_poly.pdbx_strand_id
1 'polypeptide(L)'
;MLPSADSLEHFSRSELGHLPARTNPTVPRDSLRLITDWYFWLWAFDDGFCESEFMGRRAAAVARALPSLLESLEGNRDPEPGDVFGLALKQLMDRISAIATPEQLDRWRSAVKEYLFAQIWEAANREADLIPTPEDYLLMRRTTGATYTCFALIDIGGGYRIETADWYHPDVRALSDLACDLVGWDNDLLSYAKERRADKARHNLVTVLATHKSLSLQDALLEVARMHDEAITAFVDRRAAVQRWAPPPVLNYVRGLEHWVRGHIEFSFASARFVQAWPDDTRWPQAV
;
A
#
# COMPACT_ATOMS: atom_id res chain seq x y z
N MET A 1 16.04 17.46 -0.97
CA MET A 1 15.39 18.78 -1.01
C MET A 1 14.26 18.75 -0.01
N LEU A 2 14.22 19.67 0.98
CA LEU A 2 13.05 19.76 1.84
C LEU A 2 11.84 20.09 0.98
N PRO A 3 10.65 19.51 1.25
CA PRO A 3 9.43 19.85 0.53
C PRO A 3 9.20 21.38 0.59
N SER A 4 8.58 21.94 -0.46
CA SER A 4 8.15 23.33 -0.41
C SER A 4 7.16 23.54 0.76
N ALA A 5 6.97 24.79 1.20
CA ALA A 5 5.97 25.10 2.23
C ALA A 5 4.58 24.57 1.84
N ASP A 6 4.22 24.67 0.56
CA ASP A 6 2.96 24.13 0.00
C ASP A 6 2.88 22.61 0.10
N SER A 7 4.00 21.90 -0.12
CA SER A 7 4.05 20.45 0.03
C SER A 7 3.88 20.03 1.49
N LEU A 8 4.50 20.76 2.43
CA LEU A 8 4.35 20.51 3.87
C LEU A 8 2.91 20.77 4.34
N GLU A 9 2.28 21.84 3.84
CA GLU A 9 0.87 22.13 4.14
C GLU A 9 -0.06 21.06 3.56
N HIS A 10 0.18 20.59 2.33
CA HIS A 10 -0.56 19.49 1.73
C HIS A 10 -0.43 18.19 2.56
N PHE A 11 0.78 17.81 2.96
CA PHE A 11 1.01 16.67 3.83
C PHE A 11 0.31 16.83 5.19
N SER A 12 0.37 18.03 5.79
CA SER A 12 -0.30 18.31 7.07
C SER A 12 -1.82 18.17 6.97
N ARG A 13 -2.44 18.71 5.91
CA ARG A 13 -3.90 18.61 5.67
C ARG A 13 -4.35 17.20 5.35
N SER A 14 -3.49 16.37 4.79
CA SER A 14 -3.82 14.97 4.45
C SER A 14 -3.91 14.07 5.69
N GLU A 15 -3.49 14.56 6.87
CA GLU A 15 -3.55 13.83 8.15
C GLU A 15 -2.94 12.43 8.07
N LEU A 16 -1.89 12.25 7.25
CA LEU A 16 -1.31 10.96 6.92
C LEU A 16 -0.88 10.14 8.15
N GLY A 17 -0.53 10.81 9.26
CA GLY A 17 -0.21 10.15 10.53
C GLY A 17 -1.37 9.39 11.17
N HIS A 18 -2.62 9.63 10.74
CA HIS A 18 -3.78 8.90 11.24
C HIS A 18 -3.89 7.48 10.65
N LEU A 19 -3.40 7.25 9.43
CA LEU A 19 -3.45 5.89 8.85
C LEU A 19 -2.64 4.88 9.68
N PRO A 20 -1.34 5.09 9.99
CA PRO A 20 -0.59 4.14 10.82
C PRO A 20 -1.23 3.92 12.19
N ALA A 21 -1.81 4.95 12.82
CA ALA A 21 -2.48 4.82 14.10
C ALA A 21 -3.77 3.95 14.02
N ARG A 22 -4.54 4.08 12.93
CA ARG A 22 -5.77 3.29 12.70
C ARG A 22 -5.46 1.86 12.30
N THR A 23 -4.42 1.64 11.50
CA THR A 23 -4.04 0.32 11.02
C THR A 23 -3.18 -0.46 12.03
N ASN A 24 -2.61 0.20 13.04
CA ASN A 24 -1.76 -0.40 14.08
C ASN A 24 -2.15 0.05 15.50
N PRO A 25 -3.43 -0.07 15.93
CA PRO A 25 -3.94 0.56 17.15
C PRO A 25 -3.36 -0.03 18.46
N THR A 26 -2.75 -1.21 18.40
CA THR A 26 -2.23 -1.94 19.57
C THR A 26 -0.70 -1.95 19.66
N VAL A 27 -0.03 -1.33 18.69
CA VAL A 27 1.42 -1.32 18.60
C VAL A 27 2.02 -0.32 19.60
N PRO A 28 3.13 -0.63 20.29
CA PRO A 28 3.84 0.30 21.18
C PRO A 28 4.25 1.58 20.46
N ARG A 29 4.27 2.70 21.20
CA ARG A 29 4.50 4.03 20.64
C ARG A 29 5.76 4.16 19.76
N ASP A 30 6.89 3.56 20.21
CA ASP A 30 8.15 3.68 19.46
C ASP A 30 8.10 2.88 18.14
N SER A 31 7.49 1.70 18.16
CA SER A 31 7.23 0.92 16.95
C SER A 31 6.23 1.60 16.04
N LEU A 32 5.17 2.22 16.61
CA LEU A 32 4.20 3.00 15.82
C LEU A 32 4.88 4.17 15.11
N ARG A 33 5.82 4.86 15.77
CA ARG A 33 6.61 5.92 15.15
C ARG A 33 7.43 5.40 13.97
N LEU A 34 8.09 4.25 14.12
CA LEU A 34 8.85 3.63 13.03
C LEU A 34 7.96 3.26 11.84
N ILE A 35 6.79 2.66 12.11
CA ILE A 35 5.79 2.33 11.09
C ILE A 35 5.28 3.61 10.41
N THR A 36 5.06 4.68 11.16
CA THR A 36 4.63 5.98 10.62
C THR A 36 5.69 6.54 9.68
N ASP A 37 6.96 6.51 10.06
CA ASP A 37 8.06 6.99 9.22
C ASP A 37 8.17 6.16 7.92
N TRP A 38 7.92 4.84 7.98
CA TRP A 38 7.84 3.98 6.78
C TRP A 38 6.70 4.41 5.85
N TYR A 39 5.49 4.66 6.36
CA TYR A 39 4.36 5.10 5.55
C TYR A 39 4.63 6.48 4.91
N PHE A 40 5.26 7.39 5.64
CA PHE A 40 5.68 8.68 5.08
C PHE A 40 6.69 8.51 3.96
N TRP A 41 7.65 7.58 4.10
CA TRP A 41 8.59 7.28 3.03
C TRP A 41 7.87 6.76 1.79
N LEU A 42 6.93 5.83 1.94
CA LEU A 42 6.15 5.28 0.83
C LEU A 42 5.39 6.37 0.07
N TRP A 43 4.66 7.22 0.78
CA TRP A 43 3.92 8.32 0.12
C TRP A 43 4.84 9.34 -0.54
N ALA A 44 5.93 9.72 0.12
CA ALA A 44 6.87 10.67 -0.46
C ALA A 44 7.55 10.09 -1.70
N PHE A 45 7.84 8.78 -1.70
CA PHE A 45 8.43 8.07 -2.84
C PHE A 45 7.43 7.92 -3.98
N ASP A 46 6.18 7.57 -3.68
CA ASP A 46 5.13 7.44 -4.67
C ASP A 46 4.81 8.80 -5.32
N ASP A 47 4.37 9.78 -4.54
CA ASP A 47 3.98 11.11 -5.04
C ASP A 47 5.18 11.87 -5.67
N GLY A 48 6.37 11.79 -5.06
CA GLY A 48 7.53 12.61 -5.44
C GLY A 48 8.46 11.95 -6.47
N PHE A 49 8.46 10.63 -6.56
CA PHE A 49 9.34 9.88 -7.46
C PHE A 49 8.53 9.10 -8.49
N CYS A 50 7.68 8.16 -8.07
CA CYS A 50 6.98 7.24 -8.97
C CYS A 50 5.94 7.93 -9.85
N GLU A 51 5.22 8.92 -9.31
CA GLU A 51 4.17 9.66 -10.03
C GLU A 51 4.62 11.04 -10.56
N SER A 52 5.91 11.38 -10.39
CA SER A 52 6.41 12.66 -10.90
C SER A 52 6.36 12.72 -12.42
N GLU A 53 6.21 13.93 -12.98
CA GLU A 53 6.20 14.15 -14.44
C GLU A 53 7.48 13.62 -15.10
N PHE A 54 8.61 13.66 -14.39
CA PHE A 54 9.90 13.24 -14.92
C PHE A 54 10.11 11.74 -14.86
N MET A 55 9.79 11.06 -13.75
CA MET A 55 10.04 9.64 -13.54
C MET A 55 8.85 8.75 -13.90
N GLY A 56 7.63 9.22 -13.59
CA GLY A 56 6.41 8.41 -13.65
C GLY A 56 6.05 7.84 -15.03
N ARG A 57 6.62 8.37 -16.11
CA ARG A 57 6.43 7.90 -17.49
C ARG A 57 7.76 7.49 -18.15
N ARG A 58 8.75 7.03 -17.37
CA ARG A 58 10.09 6.68 -17.87
C ARG A 58 10.59 5.41 -17.17
N ALA A 59 10.11 4.26 -17.61
CA ALA A 59 10.48 2.95 -17.05
C ALA A 59 12.01 2.75 -16.92
N ALA A 60 12.76 3.15 -17.95
CA ALA A 60 14.22 3.07 -17.93
C ALA A 60 14.87 4.00 -16.89
N ALA A 61 14.24 5.12 -16.54
CA ALA A 61 14.76 6.02 -15.49
C ALA A 61 14.47 5.43 -14.09
N VAL A 62 13.28 4.89 -13.87
CA VAL A 62 12.94 4.16 -12.64
C VAL A 62 13.90 2.99 -12.44
N ALA A 63 14.11 2.17 -13.47
CA ALA A 63 15.02 1.03 -13.41
C ALA A 63 16.46 1.42 -13.05
N ARG A 64 16.95 2.56 -13.56
CA ARG A 64 18.32 3.06 -13.23
C ARG A 64 18.46 3.54 -11.78
N ALA A 65 17.39 3.94 -11.12
CA ALA A 65 17.43 4.36 -9.72
C ALA A 65 17.41 3.16 -8.74
N LEU A 66 16.92 1.99 -9.18
CA LEU A 66 16.77 0.83 -8.30
C LEU A 66 18.08 0.35 -7.65
N PRO A 67 19.24 0.26 -8.32
CA PRO A 67 20.44 -0.24 -7.66
C PRO A 67 20.81 0.52 -6.40
N SER A 68 20.70 1.86 -6.38
CA SER A 68 20.98 2.66 -5.18
C SER A 68 19.99 2.37 -4.05
N LEU A 69 18.69 2.23 -4.37
CA LEU A 69 17.65 1.90 -3.39
C LEU A 69 17.83 0.47 -2.83
N LEU A 70 18.21 -0.48 -3.68
CA LEU A 70 18.47 -1.86 -3.26
C LEU A 70 19.70 -1.95 -2.36
N GLU A 71 20.80 -1.24 -2.67
CA GLU A 71 21.97 -1.15 -1.81
C GLU A 71 21.62 -0.54 -0.44
N SER A 72 20.78 0.50 -0.42
CA SER A 72 20.29 1.12 0.80
C SER A 72 19.44 0.14 1.64
N LEU A 73 18.60 -0.65 0.98
CA LEU A 73 17.73 -1.66 1.60
C LEU A 73 18.54 -2.83 2.17
N GLU A 74 19.62 -3.25 1.49
CA GLU A 74 20.51 -4.30 1.99
C GLU A 74 21.46 -3.80 3.10
N GLY A 75 21.65 -2.50 3.21
CA GLY A 75 22.59 -1.91 4.17
C GLY A 75 24.07 -2.08 3.82
N ASN A 76 24.37 -2.49 2.59
CA ASN A 76 25.75 -2.79 2.15
C ASN A 76 26.57 -1.55 1.85
N ARG A 77 25.91 -0.45 1.50
CA ARG A 77 26.57 0.79 1.10
C ARG A 77 25.77 2.01 1.56
N ASP A 78 26.46 3.05 1.97
CA ASP A 78 25.83 4.33 2.23
C ASP A 78 25.46 5.01 0.90
N PRO A 79 24.22 5.49 0.77
CA PRO A 79 23.79 6.23 -0.42
C PRO A 79 24.57 7.53 -0.60
N GLU A 80 24.65 8.01 -1.84
CA GLU A 80 25.25 9.32 -2.12
C GLU A 80 24.49 10.44 -1.38
N PRO A 81 25.16 11.52 -0.93
CA PRO A 81 24.54 12.59 -0.14
C PRO A 81 23.33 13.26 -0.81
N GLY A 82 23.20 13.16 -2.13
CA GLY A 82 22.06 13.68 -2.90
C GLY A 82 20.88 12.70 -3.05
N ASP A 83 21.07 11.44 -2.68
CA ASP A 83 20.02 10.42 -2.75
C ASP A 83 19.18 10.43 -1.48
N VAL A 84 18.21 11.37 -1.42
CA VAL A 84 17.35 11.57 -0.25
C VAL A 84 16.52 10.33 0.07
N PHE A 85 16.00 9.64 -0.95
CA PHE A 85 15.19 8.43 -0.75
C PHE A 85 16.03 7.26 -0.28
N GLY A 86 17.21 7.05 -0.87
CA GLY A 86 18.14 6.01 -0.43
C GLY A 86 18.63 6.22 1.00
N LEU A 87 19.00 7.46 1.37
CA LEU A 87 19.41 7.81 2.74
C LEU A 87 18.29 7.54 3.76
N ALA A 88 17.05 7.95 3.46
CA ALA A 88 15.92 7.71 4.33
C ALA A 88 15.56 6.21 4.43
N LEU A 89 15.62 5.48 3.30
CA LEU A 89 15.40 4.04 3.28
C LEU A 89 16.43 3.29 4.13
N LYS A 90 17.70 3.66 4.01
CA LYS A 90 18.76 3.07 4.84
C LYS A 90 18.52 3.29 6.33
N GLN A 91 18.18 4.51 6.74
CA GLN A 91 17.87 4.81 8.14
C GLN A 91 16.69 3.99 8.65
N LEU A 92 15.64 3.81 7.85
CA LEU A 92 14.50 2.96 8.18
C LEU A 92 14.92 1.50 8.30
N MET A 93 15.69 0.99 7.34
CA MET A 93 16.25 -0.36 7.36
C MET A 93 17.06 -0.60 8.64
N ASP A 94 17.96 0.31 9.02
CA ASP A 94 18.78 0.19 10.24
C ASP A 94 17.91 0.12 11.49
N ARG A 95 16.84 0.93 11.58
CA ARG A 95 15.91 0.96 12.71
C ARG A 95 15.01 -0.28 12.75
N ILE A 96 14.56 -0.78 11.61
CA ILE A 96 13.77 -2.03 11.54
C ILE A 96 14.65 -3.21 11.92
N SER A 97 15.88 -3.29 11.41
CA SER A 97 16.81 -4.37 11.73
C SER A 97 17.18 -4.46 13.21
N ALA A 98 17.13 -3.33 13.92
CA ALA A 98 17.40 -3.28 15.36
C ALA A 98 16.34 -3.98 16.24
N ILE A 99 15.13 -4.20 15.70
CA ILE A 99 14.00 -4.79 16.43
C ILE A 99 13.44 -6.07 15.78
N ALA A 100 13.75 -6.32 14.51
CA ALA A 100 13.30 -7.48 13.77
C ALA A 100 14.23 -8.68 13.93
N THR A 101 13.68 -9.89 13.83
CA THR A 101 14.50 -11.07 13.60
C THR A 101 15.02 -11.11 12.15
N PRO A 102 16.08 -11.92 11.86
CA PRO A 102 16.56 -12.07 10.48
C PRO A 102 15.44 -12.44 9.49
N GLU A 103 14.57 -13.38 9.87
CA GLU A 103 13.48 -13.86 9.02
C GLU A 103 12.40 -12.79 8.81
N GLN A 104 12.09 -11.96 9.81
CA GLN A 104 11.19 -10.83 9.69
C GLN A 104 11.78 -9.77 8.77
N LEU A 105 13.06 -9.48 8.94
CA LEU A 105 13.77 -8.51 8.10
C LEU A 105 13.81 -8.95 6.63
N ASP A 106 14.07 -10.23 6.38
CA ASP A 106 14.09 -10.78 5.01
C ASP A 106 12.70 -10.71 4.35
N ARG A 107 11.62 -10.97 5.09
CA ARG A 107 10.24 -10.81 4.60
C ARG A 107 9.94 -9.37 4.22
N TRP A 108 10.30 -8.42 5.09
CA TRP A 108 10.10 -7.00 4.82
C TRP A 108 10.93 -6.52 3.62
N ARG A 109 12.22 -6.87 3.56
CA ARG A 109 13.08 -6.55 2.41
C ARG A 109 12.55 -7.12 1.10
N SER A 110 12.06 -8.36 1.12
CA SER A 110 11.47 -8.98 -0.07
C SER A 110 10.25 -8.21 -0.57
N ALA A 111 9.34 -7.85 0.34
CA ALA A 111 8.16 -7.05 0.00
C ALA A 111 8.54 -5.66 -0.56
N VAL A 112 9.57 -5.00 0.01
CA VAL A 112 10.06 -3.71 -0.50
C VAL A 112 10.69 -3.87 -1.89
N LYS A 113 11.47 -4.92 -2.12
CA LYS A 113 12.03 -5.21 -3.46
C LYS A 113 10.93 -5.41 -4.50
N GLU A 114 9.93 -6.23 -4.18
CA GLU A 114 8.78 -6.45 -5.07
C GLU A 114 8.06 -5.14 -5.39
N TYR A 115 7.81 -4.29 -4.40
CA TYR A 115 7.23 -2.97 -4.60
C TYR A 115 8.08 -2.10 -5.52
N LEU A 116 9.40 -1.99 -5.27
CA LEU A 116 10.30 -1.19 -6.08
C LEU A 116 10.35 -1.65 -7.54
N PHE A 117 10.41 -2.97 -7.79
CA PHE A 117 10.38 -3.50 -9.15
C PHE A 117 9.02 -3.30 -9.84
N ALA A 118 7.92 -3.38 -9.10
CA ALA A 118 6.59 -3.15 -9.64
C ALA A 118 6.40 -1.71 -10.16
N GLN A 119 7.12 -0.73 -9.61
CA GLN A 119 7.10 0.65 -10.12
C GLN A 119 7.61 0.77 -11.57
N ILE A 120 8.51 -0.12 -12.00
CA ILE A 120 8.94 -0.17 -13.42
C ILE A 120 7.77 -0.56 -14.32
N TRP A 121 6.98 -1.55 -13.91
CA TRP A 121 5.80 -2.00 -14.66
C TRP A 121 4.77 -0.88 -14.81
N GLU A 122 4.47 -0.15 -13.75
CA GLU A 122 3.56 0.99 -13.82
C GLU A 122 4.11 2.11 -14.70
N ALA A 123 5.40 2.45 -14.56
CA ALA A 123 6.04 3.46 -15.40
C ALA A 123 6.03 3.07 -16.88
N ALA A 124 6.24 1.78 -17.20
CA ALA A 124 6.19 1.27 -18.58
C ALA A 124 4.78 1.39 -19.17
N ASN A 125 3.75 1.06 -18.41
CA ASN A 125 2.36 1.22 -18.84
C ASN A 125 2.01 2.69 -19.07
N ARG A 126 2.42 3.59 -18.17
CA ARG A 126 2.22 5.05 -18.33
C ARG A 126 3.01 5.61 -19.53
N GLU A 127 4.22 5.10 -19.78
CA GLU A 127 5.06 5.49 -20.94
C GLU A 127 4.39 5.07 -22.26
N ALA A 128 3.82 3.87 -22.30
CA ALA A 128 3.11 3.31 -23.45
C ALA A 128 1.64 3.79 -23.58
N ASP A 129 1.17 4.59 -22.65
CA ASP A 129 -0.24 5.01 -22.53
C ASP A 129 -1.22 3.82 -22.46
N LEU A 130 -0.80 2.74 -21.84
CA LEU A 130 -1.50 1.46 -21.74
C LEU A 130 -2.40 1.40 -20.50
N ILE A 131 -3.63 0.93 -20.67
CA ILE A 131 -4.47 0.44 -19.58
C ILE A 131 -4.28 -1.07 -19.50
N PRO A 132 -3.76 -1.62 -18.38
CA PRO A 132 -3.49 -3.05 -18.25
C PRO A 132 -4.77 -3.90 -18.33
N THR A 133 -4.62 -5.18 -18.64
CA THR A 133 -5.75 -6.13 -18.55
C THR A 133 -6.22 -6.27 -17.10
N PRO A 134 -7.48 -6.67 -16.83
CA PRO A 134 -7.95 -6.93 -15.48
C PRO A 134 -7.08 -7.94 -14.74
N GLU A 135 -6.65 -9.00 -15.41
CA GLU A 135 -5.82 -10.06 -14.85
C GLU A 135 -4.45 -9.51 -14.41
N ASP A 136 -3.78 -8.76 -15.29
CA ASP A 136 -2.48 -8.15 -14.99
C ASP A 136 -2.61 -7.11 -13.88
N TYR A 137 -3.67 -6.28 -13.93
CA TYR A 137 -3.91 -5.27 -12.92
C TYR A 137 -4.10 -5.88 -11.52
N LEU A 138 -5.00 -6.85 -11.38
CA LEU A 138 -5.29 -7.50 -10.10
C LEU A 138 -4.04 -8.17 -9.52
N LEU A 139 -3.22 -8.81 -10.36
CA LEU A 139 -1.95 -9.40 -9.93
C LEU A 139 -0.96 -8.33 -9.45
N MET A 140 -0.74 -7.31 -10.25
CA MET A 140 0.29 -6.30 -9.99
C MET A 140 -0.12 -5.30 -8.93
N ARG A 141 -1.42 -5.02 -8.74
CA ARG A 141 -1.94 -4.07 -7.75
C ARG A 141 -1.54 -4.44 -6.32
N ARG A 142 -1.44 -5.72 -6.01
CA ARG A 142 -0.95 -6.21 -4.72
C ARG A 142 0.47 -5.77 -4.42
N THR A 143 1.30 -5.61 -5.45
CA THR A 143 2.71 -5.23 -5.32
C THR A 143 2.89 -3.73 -5.47
N THR A 144 2.24 -3.10 -6.47
CA THR A 144 2.39 -1.66 -6.74
C THR A 144 1.82 -0.79 -5.61
N GLY A 145 0.81 -1.28 -4.88
CA GLY A 145 0.20 -0.58 -3.75
C GLY A 145 1.02 -0.55 -2.46
N ALA A 146 2.22 -1.17 -2.43
CA ALA A 146 3.12 -1.23 -1.27
C ALA A 146 2.53 -1.89 0.01
N THR A 147 1.28 -2.35 0.00
CA THR A 147 0.56 -2.83 1.18
C THR A 147 1.27 -3.99 1.87
N TYR A 148 1.86 -4.91 1.11
CA TYR A 148 2.66 -6.01 1.68
C TYR A 148 3.86 -5.56 2.48
N THR A 149 4.47 -4.43 2.13
CA THR A 149 5.59 -3.86 2.91
C THR A 149 5.14 -3.44 4.30
N CYS A 150 3.88 -3.00 4.40
CA CYS A 150 3.25 -2.62 5.65
C CYS A 150 2.78 -3.84 6.46
N PHE A 151 2.26 -4.87 5.78
CA PHE A 151 1.86 -6.13 6.43
C PHE A 151 3.06 -6.87 7.05
N ALA A 152 4.23 -6.79 6.42
CA ALA A 152 5.46 -7.34 6.97
C ALA A 152 5.94 -6.63 8.25
N LEU A 153 5.39 -5.45 8.57
CA LEU A 153 5.67 -4.73 9.81
C LEU A 153 4.68 -5.05 10.95
N ILE A 154 3.61 -5.82 10.71
CA ILE A 154 2.59 -6.10 11.72
C ILE A 154 3.17 -6.86 12.93
N ASP A 155 3.89 -7.95 12.68
CA ASP A 155 4.50 -8.76 13.74
C ASP A 155 5.76 -8.11 14.32
N ILE A 156 6.55 -7.42 13.50
CA ILE A 156 7.72 -6.64 13.94
C ILE A 156 7.27 -5.53 14.90
N GLY A 157 6.31 -4.72 14.49
CA GLY A 157 5.77 -3.63 15.29
C GLY A 157 5.05 -4.10 16.54
N GLY A 158 4.36 -5.23 16.46
CA GLY A 158 3.68 -5.88 17.56
C GLY A 158 4.60 -6.59 18.57
N GLY A 159 5.90 -6.72 18.25
CA GLY A 159 6.90 -7.35 19.13
C GLY A 159 6.70 -8.85 19.30
N TYR A 160 6.14 -9.55 18.32
CA TYR A 160 5.98 -11.00 18.33
C TYR A 160 6.53 -11.62 17.04
N ARG A 161 6.69 -12.94 17.02
CA ARG A 161 7.24 -13.66 15.87
C ARG A 161 6.25 -14.69 15.35
N ILE A 162 6.07 -14.70 14.02
CA ILE A 162 5.39 -15.77 13.30
C ILE A 162 6.46 -16.70 12.74
N GLU A 163 6.32 -17.99 12.98
CA GLU A 163 7.22 -18.99 12.41
C GLU A 163 7.11 -19.00 10.88
N THR A 164 8.22 -19.28 10.20
CA THR A 164 8.29 -19.24 8.74
C THR A 164 7.25 -20.16 8.07
N ALA A 165 7.04 -21.36 8.64
CA ALA A 165 6.04 -22.30 8.13
C ALA A 165 4.61 -21.74 8.22
N ASP A 166 4.29 -21.05 9.32
CA ASP A 166 2.99 -20.42 9.54
C ASP A 166 2.79 -19.19 8.63
N TRP A 167 3.84 -18.40 8.44
CA TRP A 167 3.81 -17.25 7.53
C TRP A 167 3.48 -17.67 6.09
N TYR A 168 4.08 -18.76 5.62
CA TYR A 168 3.83 -19.32 4.28
C TYR A 168 2.68 -20.32 4.22
N HIS A 169 1.95 -20.51 5.33
CA HIS A 169 0.76 -21.36 5.32
C HIS A 169 -0.26 -20.83 4.29
N PRO A 170 -0.84 -21.69 3.43
CA PRO A 170 -1.73 -21.23 2.35
C PRO A 170 -2.88 -20.35 2.81
N ASP A 171 -3.48 -20.65 3.97
CA ASP A 171 -4.58 -19.86 4.51
C ASP A 171 -4.13 -18.48 5.00
N VAL A 172 -2.93 -18.37 5.60
CA VAL A 172 -2.37 -17.08 6.06
C VAL A 172 -2.00 -16.22 4.86
N ARG A 173 -1.40 -16.81 3.83
CA ARG A 173 -1.12 -16.12 2.56
C ARG A 173 -2.40 -15.62 1.89
N ALA A 174 -3.42 -16.47 1.79
CA ALA A 174 -4.69 -16.09 1.20
C ALA A 174 -5.41 -14.97 1.98
N LEU A 175 -5.31 -14.94 3.32
CA LEU A 175 -5.82 -13.80 4.12
C LEU A 175 -5.05 -12.52 3.85
N SER A 176 -3.72 -12.61 3.70
CA SER A 176 -2.89 -11.44 3.34
C SER A 176 -3.23 -10.93 1.96
N ASP A 177 -3.44 -11.82 0.98
CA ASP A 177 -3.82 -11.48 -0.39
C ASP A 177 -5.19 -10.79 -0.41
N LEU A 178 -6.20 -11.36 0.28
CA LEU A 178 -7.53 -10.77 0.39
C LEU A 178 -7.50 -9.39 1.07
N ALA A 179 -6.74 -9.24 2.17
CA ALA A 179 -6.60 -7.95 2.82
C ALA A 179 -5.92 -6.91 1.91
N CYS A 180 -4.93 -7.34 1.13
CA CYS A 180 -4.26 -6.48 0.16
C CYS A 180 -5.20 -6.04 -0.96
N ASP A 181 -6.00 -6.96 -1.50
CA ASP A 181 -7.02 -6.67 -2.51
C ASP A 181 -8.06 -5.68 -1.97
N LEU A 182 -8.59 -5.92 -0.77
CA LEU A 182 -9.57 -5.04 -0.12
C LEU A 182 -9.04 -3.62 0.02
N VAL A 183 -7.82 -3.46 0.57
CA VAL A 183 -7.18 -2.14 0.72
C VAL A 183 -6.93 -1.47 -0.63
N GLY A 184 -6.47 -2.24 -1.63
CA GLY A 184 -6.18 -1.73 -2.97
C GLY A 184 -7.44 -1.27 -3.71
N TRP A 185 -8.53 -2.05 -3.64
CA TRP A 185 -9.80 -1.73 -4.31
C TRP A 185 -10.57 -0.62 -3.60
N ASP A 186 -10.49 -0.53 -2.27
CA ASP A 186 -10.99 0.64 -1.52
C ASP A 186 -10.27 1.92 -1.97
N ASN A 187 -8.94 1.85 -2.07
CA ASN A 187 -8.16 2.98 -2.55
C ASN A 187 -8.58 3.38 -3.96
N ASP A 188 -8.72 2.42 -4.87
CA ASP A 188 -9.13 2.67 -6.26
C ASP A 188 -10.52 3.30 -6.35
N LEU A 189 -11.50 2.81 -5.58
CA LEU A 189 -12.85 3.38 -5.53
C LEU A 189 -12.83 4.82 -5.02
N LEU A 190 -12.15 5.06 -3.90
CA LEU A 190 -12.19 6.35 -3.20
C LEU A 190 -11.30 7.41 -3.85
N SER A 191 -10.20 7.01 -4.51
CA SER A 191 -9.30 7.92 -5.23
C SER A 191 -9.73 8.20 -6.67
N TYR A 192 -10.63 7.41 -7.26
CA TYR A 192 -11.00 7.47 -8.68
C TYR A 192 -11.34 8.88 -9.17
N ALA A 193 -12.20 9.60 -8.43
CA ALA A 193 -12.62 10.95 -8.82
C ALA A 193 -11.45 11.94 -8.86
N LYS A 194 -10.51 11.84 -7.91
CA LYS A 194 -9.29 12.64 -7.84
C LYS A 194 -8.35 12.30 -9.01
N GLU A 195 -8.09 11.01 -9.21
CA GLU A 195 -7.18 10.52 -10.24
C GLU A 195 -7.68 10.85 -11.65
N ARG A 196 -8.98 10.71 -11.89
CA ARG A 196 -9.60 11.07 -13.16
C ARG A 196 -9.44 12.55 -13.49
N ARG A 197 -9.61 13.45 -12.50
CA ARG A 197 -9.39 14.90 -12.69
C ARG A 197 -7.94 15.23 -13.01
N ALA A 198 -6.99 14.46 -12.47
CA ALA A 198 -5.57 14.63 -12.70
C ALA A 198 -5.04 13.88 -13.93
N ASP A 199 -5.90 13.21 -14.71
CA ASP A 199 -5.55 12.31 -15.84
C ASP A 199 -4.59 11.18 -15.42
N LYS A 200 -4.74 10.68 -14.20
CA LYS A 200 -3.91 9.61 -13.61
C LYS A 200 -4.64 8.27 -13.40
N ALA A 201 -5.94 8.19 -13.73
CA ALA A 201 -6.79 7.03 -13.42
C ALA A 201 -6.56 5.79 -14.32
N ARG A 202 -5.50 5.72 -15.12
CA ARG A 202 -5.23 4.57 -16.01
C ARG A 202 -4.89 3.29 -15.24
N HIS A 203 -4.21 3.42 -14.09
CA HIS A 203 -3.92 2.35 -13.14
C HIS A 203 -4.91 2.39 -11.96
N ASN A 204 -6.20 2.32 -12.28
CA ASN A 204 -7.28 2.25 -11.31
C ASN A 204 -8.28 1.18 -11.77
N LEU A 205 -8.68 0.27 -10.90
CA LEU A 205 -9.52 -0.88 -11.23
C LEU A 205 -10.83 -0.48 -11.93
N VAL A 206 -11.40 0.67 -11.56
CA VAL A 206 -12.62 1.19 -12.20
C VAL A 206 -12.37 1.46 -13.69
N THR A 207 -11.26 2.12 -14.05
CA THR A 207 -10.89 2.38 -15.45
C THR A 207 -10.59 1.08 -16.19
N VAL A 208 -9.85 0.18 -15.56
CA VAL A 208 -9.48 -1.12 -16.14
C VAL A 208 -10.74 -1.91 -16.51
N LEU A 209 -11.69 -2.05 -15.58
CA LEU A 209 -12.94 -2.78 -15.83
C LEU A 209 -13.84 -2.06 -16.85
N ALA A 210 -13.98 -0.73 -16.74
CA ALA A 210 -14.77 0.05 -17.71
C ALA A 210 -14.26 -0.16 -19.14
N THR A 211 -12.94 -0.13 -19.32
CA THR A 211 -12.31 -0.27 -20.63
C THR A 211 -12.45 -1.69 -21.19
N HIS A 212 -12.00 -2.68 -20.45
CA HIS A 212 -11.89 -4.05 -20.97
C HIS A 212 -13.22 -4.81 -21.00
N LYS A 213 -14.17 -4.47 -20.11
CA LYS A 213 -15.52 -5.05 -20.11
C LYS A 213 -16.56 -4.17 -20.84
N SER A 214 -16.14 -3.03 -21.42
CA SER A 214 -17.03 -2.07 -22.08
C SER A 214 -18.19 -1.62 -21.18
N LEU A 215 -17.91 -1.39 -19.90
CA LEU A 215 -18.90 -0.97 -18.91
C LEU A 215 -19.04 0.54 -18.88
N SER A 216 -20.25 1.01 -18.53
CA SER A 216 -20.40 2.41 -18.10
C SER A 216 -19.60 2.67 -16.83
N LEU A 217 -19.27 3.94 -16.53
CA LEU A 217 -18.57 4.27 -15.28
C LEU A 217 -19.33 3.75 -14.05
N GLN A 218 -20.66 3.94 -14.04
CA GLN A 218 -21.51 3.48 -12.95
C GLN A 218 -21.45 1.96 -12.78
N ASP A 219 -21.52 1.21 -13.87
CA ASP A 219 -21.46 -0.25 -13.83
C ASP A 219 -20.07 -0.75 -13.40
N ALA A 220 -19.00 -0.06 -13.81
CA ALA A 220 -17.65 -0.39 -13.38
C ALA A 220 -17.44 -0.16 -11.87
N LEU A 221 -17.96 0.96 -11.33
CA LEU A 221 -17.94 1.23 -9.89
C LEU A 221 -18.71 0.16 -9.11
N LEU A 222 -19.90 -0.23 -9.58
CA LEU A 222 -20.71 -1.28 -8.97
C LEU A 222 -20.01 -2.65 -9.04
N GLU A 223 -19.33 -2.95 -10.14
CA GLU A 223 -18.58 -4.20 -10.27
C GLU A 223 -17.39 -4.27 -9.30
N VAL A 224 -16.63 -3.18 -9.12
CA VAL A 224 -15.56 -3.14 -8.11
C VAL A 224 -16.14 -3.30 -6.70
N ALA A 225 -17.25 -2.64 -6.39
CA ALA A 225 -17.93 -2.79 -5.09
C ALA A 225 -18.40 -4.24 -4.86
N ARG A 226 -18.96 -4.90 -5.90
CA ARG A 226 -19.34 -6.32 -5.81
C ARG A 226 -18.15 -7.23 -5.56
N MET A 227 -17.04 -7.02 -6.27
CA MET A 227 -15.78 -7.76 -6.05
C MET A 227 -15.28 -7.57 -4.62
N HIS A 228 -15.34 -6.33 -4.10
CA HIS A 228 -14.98 -6.03 -2.73
C HIS A 228 -15.84 -6.78 -1.70
N ASP A 229 -17.16 -6.80 -1.87
CA ASP A 229 -18.08 -7.53 -0.97
C ASP A 229 -17.82 -9.04 -0.97
N GLU A 230 -17.51 -9.62 -2.15
CA GLU A 230 -17.11 -11.02 -2.26
C GLU A 230 -15.78 -11.29 -1.55
N ALA A 231 -14.80 -10.40 -1.67
CA ALA A 231 -13.52 -10.53 -0.98
C ALA A 231 -13.65 -10.40 0.54
N ILE A 232 -14.51 -9.50 1.05
CA ILE A 232 -14.83 -9.41 2.49
C ILE A 232 -15.43 -10.73 2.99
N THR A 233 -16.37 -11.28 2.26
CA THR A 233 -17.00 -12.56 2.62
C THR A 233 -15.96 -13.67 2.68
N ALA A 234 -15.12 -13.78 1.65
CA ALA A 234 -14.04 -14.76 1.60
C ALA A 234 -13.01 -14.57 2.74
N PHE A 235 -12.69 -13.32 3.08
CA PHE A 235 -11.79 -13.00 4.20
C PHE A 235 -12.38 -13.48 5.54
N VAL A 236 -13.64 -13.19 5.80
CA VAL A 236 -14.35 -13.59 7.04
C VAL A 236 -14.39 -15.12 7.17
N ASP A 237 -14.74 -15.83 6.10
CA ASP A 237 -14.83 -17.29 6.10
C ASP A 237 -13.45 -17.94 6.34
N ARG A 238 -12.41 -17.43 5.67
CA ARG A 238 -11.04 -17.94 5.82
C ARG A 238 -10.46 -17.62 7.19
N ARG A 239 -10.74 -16.43 7.72
CA ARG A 239 -10.39 -16.08 9.09
C ARG A 239 -10.98 -17.07 10.10
N ALA A 240 -12.26 -17.41 9.96
CA ALA A 240 -12.91 -18.40 10.82
C ALA A 240 -12.26 -19.80 10.69
N ALA A 241 -11.77 -20.16 9.50
CA ALA A 241 -11.01 -21.38 9.31
C ALA A 241 -9.65 -21.35 10.02
N VAL A 242 -8.90 -20.26 9.89
CA VAL A 242 -7.59 -20.06 10.54
C VAL A 242 -7.72 -20.09 12.06
N GLN A 243 -8.76 -19.51 12.63
CA GLN A 243 -8.98 -19.49 14.09
C GLN A 243 -9.06 -20.88 14.74
N ARG A 244 -9.34 -21.94 13.98
CA ARG A 244 -9.45 -23.31 14.51
C ARG A 244 -8.11 -24.01 14.76
N TRP A 245 -7.03 -23.55 14.10
CA TRP A 245 -5.74 -24.22 14.15
C TRP A 245 -4.57 -23.30 14.52
N ALA A 246 -4.70 -22.00 14.27
CA ALA A 246 -3.58 -21.07 14.30
C ALA A 246 -3.08 -20.78 15.73
N PRO A 247 -1.75 -20.74 15.94
CA PRO A 247 -1.18 -20.31 17.20
C PRO A 247 -1.37 -18.79 17.42
N PRO A 248 -1.23 -18.31 18.68
CA PRO A 248 -1.46 -16.91 19.03
C PRO A 248 -0.74 -15.87 18.15
N PRO A 249 0.52 -16.05 17.73
CA PRO A 249 1.18 -15.10 16.83
C PRO A 249 0.46 -14.94 15.48
N VAL A 250 -0.01 -16.04 14.89
CA VAL A 250 -0.79 -16.01 13.64
C VAL A 250 -2.12 -15.30 13.85
N LEU A 251 -2.82 -15.57 14.95
CA LEU A 251 -4.09 -14.88 15.28
C LEU A 251 -3.88 -13.38 15.48
N ASN A 252 -2.76 -12.96 16.06
CA ASN A 252 -2.42 -11.55 16.21
C ASN A 252 -2.14 -10.89 14.84
N TYR A 253 -1.46 -11.60 13.94
CA TYR A 253 -1.22 -11.12 12.58
C TYR A 253 -2.54 -10.95 11.80
N VAL A 254 -3.41 -11.95 11.85
CA VAL A 254 -4.74 -11.89 11.21
C VAL A 254 -5.55 -10.71 11.75
N ARG A 255 -5.49 -10.46 13.06
CA ARG A 255 -6.11 -9.25 13.67
C ARG A 255 -5.46 -7.97 13.15
N GLY A 256 -4.15 -7.97 12.91
CA GLY A 256 -3.44 -6.86 12.26
C GLY A 256 -3.95 -6.60 10.84
N LEU A 257 -4.23 -7.64 10.05
CA LEU A 257 -4.86 -7.51 8.73
C LEU A 257 -6.27 -6.92 8.83
N GLU A 258 -7.08 -7.34 9.82
CA GLU A 258 -8.41 -6.75 10.08
C GLU A 258 -8.31 -5.26 10.42
N HIS A 259 -7.34 -4.87 11.26
CA HIS A 259 -7.09 -3.46 11.58
C HIS A 259 -6.68 -2.67 10.32
N TRP A 260 -5.92 -3.30 9.42
CA TRP A 260 -5.53 -2.67 8.17
C TRP A 260 -6.72 -2.38 7.28
N VAL A 261 -7.55 -3.38 6.97
CA VAL A 261 -8.74 -3.21 6.13
C VAL A 261 -9.66 -2.13 6.71
N ARG A 262 -10.00 -2.24 7.99
CA ARG A 262 -10.87 -1.27 8.66
C ARG A 262 -10.23 0.11 8.75
N GLY A 263 -8.99 0.19 9.20
CA GLY A 263 -8.29 1.45 9.43
C GLY A 263 -8.04 2.24 8.15
N HIS A 264 -7.84 1.55 7.02
CA HIS A 264 -7.72 2.17 5.70
C HIS A 264 -9.03 2.83 5.27
N ILE A 265 -10.16 2.13 5.37
CA ILE A 265 -11.49 2.70 5.07
C ILE A 265 -11.78 3.91 5.96
N GLU A 266 -11.63 3.78 7.29
CA GLU A 266 -11.88 4.88 8.23
C GLU A 266 -11.00 6.10 7.95
N PHE A 267 -9.74 5.89 7.60
CA PHE A 267 -8.82 6.96 7.20
C PHE A 267 -9.27 7.62 5.91
N SER A 268 -9.64 6.83 4.90
CA SER A 268 -10.00 7.34 3.57
C SER A 268 -11.25 8.21 3.61
N PHE A 269 -12.23 7.89 4.45
CA PHE A 269 -13.42 8.73 4.65
C PHE A 269 -13.15 9.99 5.48
N ALA A 270 -12.10 10.01 6.30
CA ALA A 270 -11.76 11.16 7.15
C ALA A 270 -10.75 12.11 6.48
N SER A 271 -9.88 11.59 5.61
CA SER A 271 -8.76 12.33 5.05
C SER A 271 -9.18 13.26 3.92
N ALA A 272 -8.72 14.50 3.96
CA ALA A 272 -8.87 15.45 2.86
C ALA A 272 -8.26 14.96 1.52
N ARG A 273 -7.38 13.95 1.54
CA ARG A 273 -6.79 13.32 0.35
C ARG A 273 -7.88 12.71 -0.56
N PHE A 274 -8.97 12.23 0.02
CA PHE A 274 -10.08 11.57 -0.69
C PHE A 274 -11.34 12.45 -0.74
N VAL A 275 -11.72 13.07 0.38
CA VAL A 275 -13.00 13.78 0.54
C VAL A 275 -13.11 15.03 -0.34
N GLN A 276 -12.01 15.78 -0.55
CA GLN A 276 -12.02 16.97 -1.41
C GLN A 276 -12.21 16.68 -2.91
N ALA A 277 -12.14 15.42 -3.31
CA ALA A 277 -12.32 15.00 -4.69
C ALA A 277 -13.79 14.84 -5.11
N TRP A 278 -14.73 14.79 -4.16
CA TRP A 278 -16.15 14.60 -4.43
C TRP A 278 -16.86 15.96 -4.56
N PRO A 279 -17.76 16.15 -5.56
CA PRO A 279 -18.61 17.34 -5.62
C PRO A 279 -19.49 17.42 -4.38
N ASP A 280 -19.80 18.63 -3.89
CA ASP A 280 -20.62 18.87 -2.70
C ASP A 280 -22.00 18.20 -2.72
N ASP A 281 -22.51 17.84 -3.91
CA ASP A 281 -23.82 17.19 -4.09
C ASP A 281 -23.83 15.67 -3.97
N THR A 282 -22.68 15.02 -3.80
CA THR A 282 -22.59 13.56 -3.59
C THR A 282 -22.28 13.24 -2.14
N ARG A 283 -23.14 13.65 -1.21
CA ARG A 283 -23.09 13.11 0.15
C ARG A 283 -23.53 11.66 0.11
N TRP A 284 -22.65 10.75 0.54
CA TRP A 284 -23.06 9.38 0.80
C TRP A 284 -24.27 9.37 1.72
N PRO A 285 -25.25 8.47 1.50
CA PRO A 285 -26.35 8.33 2.45
C PRO A 285 -25.73 8.10 3.82
N GLN A 286 -26.09 8.95 4.80
CA GLN A 286 -25.70 8.71 6.17
C GLN A 286 -26.26 7.34 6.53
N ALA A 287 -25.39 6.43 6.99
CA ALA A 287 -25.80 5.13 7.47
C ALA A 287 -26.87 5.33 8.56
N VAL A 288 -28.05 4.77 8.33
CA VAL A 288 -29.17 4.71 9.26
C VAL A 288 -28.84 3.71 10.36
#